data_35a26068ffab195711232fd178e61a5e
#
_entry.id   35a26068ffab195711232fd178e61a5e
#
_cell.length_a   1.000
_cell.length_b   1.000
_cell.length_c   1.000
_cell.angle_alpha   90.00
_cell.angle_beta   90.00
_cell.angle_gamma   90.00
#
_symmetry.space_group_name_H-M   'P 1'
#
loop_
_entity.id
_entity.type
_entity.pdbx_description
1 polymer ?
#
loop_
_entity_poly.entity_id
_entity_poly.type
_entity_poly.pdbx_seq_one_letter_code
_entity_poly.pdbx_strand_id
1 'polypeptide(L)'
;ILDGDSRVEVQVADITEHYIQHYVYLSESAYEEVFGQEPEQNALLIRYAGDDASELDQELVALDGISSLTRTEDTRRTFGTSLESVDYAVALIIVCAAALAFVVLYNLTNINITERLRELATLKVLGFYDGELSAYIYRENVILTVLGTLLGMVLGKLLHQWLILTVEIDLLMFGRTISPTSYLWAALLTAVFSLTVNLFAHRKLKKLDMVESLKTVE
;
A
#
# COMPACT_ATOMS: atom_id res chain seq x y z
N ILE A 1 -16.20 -27.36 16.73
CA ILE A 1 -14.98 -27.50 17.54
C ILE A 1 -14.63 -28.97 17.62
N LEU A 2 -13.35 -29.28 17.53
CA LEU A 2 -12.83 -30.64 17.62
C LEU A 2 -12.02 -30.74 18.93
N ASP A 3 -12.35 -31.71 19.73
CA ASP A 3 -11.56 -32.11 20.90
C ASP A 3 -11.24 -33.60 20.75
N GLY A 4 -10.01 -33.90 20.31
CA GLY A 4 -9.65 -35.25 19.91
C GLY A 4 -10.55 -35.80 18.78
N ASP A 5 -11.28 -36.88 19.02
CA ASP A 5 -12.24 -37.50 18.08
C ASP A 5 -13.68 -36.94 18.21
N SER A 6 -13.96 -36.09 19.19
CA SER A 6 -15.28 -35.58 19.47
C SER A 6 -15.56 -34.31 18.66
N ARG A 7 -16.71 -34.23 18.01
CA ARG A 7 -17.21 -33.01 17.34
C ARG A 7 -18.34 -32.43 18.14
N VAL A 8 -18.21 -31.20 18.54
CA VAL A 8 -19.27 -30.46 19.24
C VAL A 8 -19.70 -29.27 18.42
N GLU A 9 -21.01 -29.13 18.22
CA GLU A 9 -21.59 -27.97 17.57
C GLU A 9 -21.86 -26.88 18.59
N VAL A 10 -21.39 -25.67 18.31
CA VAL A 10 -21.59 -24.48 19.15
C VAL A 10 -22.14 -23.33 18.31
N GLN A 11 -22.95 -22.48 18.90
CA GLN A 11 -23.45 -21.29 18.24
C GLN A 11 -22.38 -20.20 18.30
N VAL A 12 -22.01 -19.65 17.13
CA VAL A 12 -21.07 -18.52 17.04
C VAL A 12 -21.84 -17.25 17.44
N ALA A 13 -21.39 -16.60 18.51
CA ALA A 13 -21.97 -15.36 19.01
C ALA A 13 -21.42 -14.15 18.26
N ASP A 14 -20.12 -14.13 17.95
CA ASP A 14 -19.47 -13.03 17.23
C ASP A 14 -18.18 -13.52 16.58
N ILE A 15 -17.66 -12.73 15.63
CA ILE A 15 -16.40 -13.01 14.91
C ILE A 15 -15.48 -11.82 15.11
N THR A 16 -14.28 -12.09 15.65
CA THR A 16 -13.23 -11.08 15.80
C THR A 16 -12.08 -11.33 14.84
N GLU A 17 -11.49 -10.26 14.31
CA GLU A 17 -10.31 -10.35 13.46
C GLU A 17 -9.08 -10.66 14.30
N HIS A 18 -8.36 -11.71 13.93
CA HIS A 18 -7.09 -12.08 14.53
C HIS A 18 -6.05 -12.29 13.43
N TYR A 19 -4.92 -11.56 13.53
CA TYR A 19 -3.92 -11.57 12.45
C TYR A 19 -2.90 -12.71 12.54
N ILE A 20 -2.77 -13.30 13.75
CA ILE A 20 -1.80 -14.37 14.00
C ILE A 20 -2.53 -15.53 14.66
N GLN A 21 -2.48 -16.71 14.03
CA GLN A 21 -3.15 -17.94 14.45
C GLN A 21 -4.68 -17.80 14.51
N HIS A 22 -5.34 -18.92 14.76
CA HIS A 22 -6.78 -19.00 14.93
C HIS A 22 -7.11 -19.27 16.39
N TYR A 23 -7.98 -18.45 16.95
CA TYR A 23 -8.41 -18.59 18.34
C TYR A 23 -9.93 -18.76 18.39
N VAL A 24 -10.37 -19.55 19.34
CA VAL A 24 -11.77 -19.66 19.72
C VAL A 24 -11.88 -19.17 21.15
N TYR A 25 -12.70 -18.17 21.36
CA TYR A 25 -12.96 -17.60 22.68
C TYR A 25 -14.26 -18.17 23.23
N LEU A 26 -14.18 -18.83 24.37
CA LEU A 26 -15.30 -19.41 25.09
C LEU A 26 -15.31 -18.87 26.52
N SER A 27 -16.48 -18.64 27.08
CA SER A 27 -16.59 -18.42 28.52
C SER A 27 -16.35 -19.75 29.26
N GLU A 28 -15.93 -19.67 30.52
CA GLU A 28 -15.73 -20.85 31.37
C GLU A 28 -16.98 -21.74 31.43
N SER A 29 -18.15 -21.13 31.64
CA SER A 29 -19.43 -21.84 31.64
C SER A 29 -19.78 -22.49 30.27
N ALA A 30 -19.45 -21.83 29.17
CA ALA A 30 -19.68 -22.44 27.85
C ALA A 30 -18.69 -23.58 27.57
N TYR A 31 -17.46 -23.48 28.08
CA TYR A 31 -16.48 -24.54 27.96
C TYR A 31 -16.92 -25.80 28.74
N GLU A 32 -17.39 -25.61 29.99
CA GLU A 32 -17.92 -26.70 30.82
C GLU A 32 -19.16 -27.37 30.17
N GLU A 33 -20.06 -26.56 29.60
CA GLU A 33 -21.25 -27.09 28.92
C GLU A 33 -20.90 -27.91 27.67
N VAL A 34 -19.87 -27.45 26.94
CA VAL A 34 -19.44 -28.08 25.66
C VAL A 34 -18.60 -29.32 25.91
N PHE A 35 -17.64 -29.29 26.85
CA PHE A 35 -16.65 -30.33 27.06
C PHE A 35 -16.87 -31.17 28.32
N GLY A 36 -17.79 -30.76 29.21
CA GLY A 36 -18.12 -31.47 30.41
C GLY A 36 -17.03 -31.47 31.50
N GLN A 37 -16.05 -30.58 31.36
CA GLN A 37 -14.92 -30.43 32.28
C GLN A 37 -14.53 -28.96 32.43
N GLU A 38 -13.95 -28.61 33.58
CA GLU A 38 -13.41 -27.28 33.80
C GLU A 38 -12.20 -27.01 32.90
N PRO A 39 -12.04 -25.78 32.36
CA PRO A 39 -10.89 -25.43 31.52
C PRO A 39 -9.60 -25.44 32.38
N GLU A 40 -8.55 -26.10 31.90
CA GLU A 40 -7.23 -25.99 32.48
C GLU A 40 -6.61 -24.64 32.15
N GLN A 41 -6.29 -23.86 33.17
CA GLN A 41 -5.60 -22.58 32.99
C GLN A 41 -4.09 -22.82 32.85
N ASN A 42 -3.57 -22.73 31.64
CA ASN A 42 -2.17 -22.98 31.34
C ASN A 42 -1.40 -21.69 30.90
N ALA A 43 -2.06 -20.54 30.86
CA ALA A 43 -1.44 -19.27 30.54
C ALA A 43 -2.07 -18.12 31.33
N LEU A 44 -1.26 -17.15 31.71
CA LEU A 44 -1.68 -15.95 32.45
C LEU A 44 -1.26 -14.71 31.67
N LEU A 45 -2.19 -13.79 31.42
CA LEU A 45 -1.92 -12.49 30.86
C LEU A 45 -1.79 -11.46 31.97
N ILE A 46 -0.59 -10.88 32.13
CA ILE A 46 -0.29 -9.89 33.15
C ILE A 46 -0.14 -8.52 32.49
N ARG A 47 -0.85 -7.52 33.01
CA ARG A 47 -0.65 -6.11 32.64
C ARG A 47 0.26 -5.47 33.68
N TYR A 48 1.42 -5.02 33.24
CA TYR A 48 2.37 -4.28 34.07
C TYR A 48 2.26 -2.79 33.74
N ALA A 49 2.30 -1.94 34.78
CA ALA A 49 2.13 -0.48 34.66
C ALA A 49 3.45 0.30 34.86
N GLY A 50 4.59 -0.39 35.02
CA GLY A 50 5.90 0.22 35.18
C GLY A 50 6.68 0.37 33.86
N ASP A 51 7.71 1.20 33.88
CA ASP A 51 8.57 1.43 32.70
C ASP A 51 9.59 0.29 32.46
N ASP A 52 9.97 -0.43 33.53
CA ASP A 52 10.91 -1.56 33.44
C ASP A 52 10.36 -2.78 34.20
N ALA A 53 10.06 -3.82 33.44
CA ALA A 53 9.55 -5.08 33.99
C ALA A 53 10.65 -6.15 34.15
N SER A 54 11.92 -5.80 34.02
CA SER A 54 13.02 -6.79 34.04
C SER A 54 13.18 -7.49 35.38
N GLU A 55 12.94 -6.80 36.51
CA GLU A 55 12.95 -7.41 37.80
C GLU A 55 11.77 -8.39 38.00
N LEU A 56 10.58 -7.96 37.57
CA LEU A 56 9.37 -8.77 37.60
C LEU A 56 9.51 -10.03 36.75
N ASP A 57 10.13 -9.91 35.58
CA ASP A 57 10.36 -11.05 34.68
C ASP A 57 11.28 -12.09 35.34
N GLN A 58 12.35 -11.65 36.01
CA GLN A 58 13.26 -12.55 36.74
C GLN A 58 12.56 -13.26 37.91
N GLU A 59 11.73 -12.52 38.62
CA GLU A 59 10.93 -13.09 39.70
C GLU A 59 9.91 -14.09 39.21
N LEU A 60 9.20 -13.77 38.10
CA LEU A 60 8.21 -14.67 37.51
C LEU A 60 8.84 -15.95 36.95
N VAL A 61 9.94 -15.84 36.22
CA VAL A 61 10.65 -17.02 35.67
C VAL A 61 11.25 -17.88 36.79
N ALA A 62 11.55 -17.31 37.96
CA ALA A 62 12.05 -18.05 39.10
C ALA A 62 10.97 -18.85 39.87
N LEU A 63 9.69 -18.62 39.58
CA LEU A 63 8.59 -19.38 40.16
C LEU A 63 8.49 -20.78 39.57
N ASP A 64 8.33 -21.77 40.43
CA ASP A 64 8.05 -23.15 40.01
C ASP A 64 6.70 -23.21 39.28
N GLY A 65 6.71 -23.78 38.07
CA GLY A 65 5.51 -23.93 37.24
C GLY A 65 5.40 -22.96 36.07
N ILE A 66 6.27 -21.95 35.96
CA ILE A 66 6.33 -21.08 34.81
C ILE A 66 7.34 -21.65 33.80
N SER A 67 6.83 -22.14 32.67
CA SER A 67 7.64 -22.72 31.62
C SER A 67 8.23 -21.67 30.66
N SER A 68 7.52 -20.57 30.44
CA SER A 68 7.96 -19.50 29.54
C SER A 68 7.29 -18.19 29.86
N LEU A 69 7.99 -17.10 29.61
CA LEU A 69 7.47 -15.73 29.72
C LEU A 69 7.72 -15.03 28.40
N THR A 70 6.69 -14.44 27.84
CA THR A 70 6.78 -13.68 26.59
C THR A 70 6.27 -12.27 26.80
N ARG A 71 7.11 -11.29 26.52
CA ARG A 71 6.70 -9.89 26.53
C ARG A 71 6.05 -9.53 25.20
N THR A 72 4.89 -8.93 25.24
CA THR A 72 4.22 -8.40 24.05
C THR A 72 5.09 -7.35 23.32
N GLU A 73 5.88 -6.55 24.08
CA GLU A 73 6.77 -5.55 23.52
C GLU A 73 7.93 -6.16 22.72
N ASP A 74 8.53 -7.26 23.21
CA ASP A 74 9.59 -7.96 22.48
C ASP A 74 9.06 -8.63 21.21
N THR A 75 7.89 -9.21 21.30
CA THR A 75 7.18 -9.75 20.14
C THR A 75 6.90 -8.65 19.12
N ARG A 76 6.37 -7.51 19.54
CA ARG A 76 6.09 -6.36 18.70
C ARG A 76 7.36 -5.80 18.06
N ARG A 77 8.46 -5.72 18.82
CA ARG A 77 9.76 -5.26 18.31
C ARG A 77 10.34 -6.22 17.25
N THR A 78 10.25 -7.52 17.50
CA THR A 78 10.73 -8.55 16.56
C THR A 78 9.92 -8.50 15.26
N PHE A 79 8.59 -8.40 15.34
CA PHE A 79 7.74 -8.20 14.16
C PHE A 79 8.03 -6.87 13.47
N GLY A 80 8.25 -5.78 14.22
CA GLY A 80 8.59 -4.48 13.68
C GLY A 80 9.86 -4.50 12.83
N THR A 81 10.94 -5.10 13.35
CA THR A 81 12.21 -5.21 12.59
C THR A 81 12.09 -6.11 11.36
N SER A 82 11.26 -7.15 11.41
CA SER A 82 10.98 -7.99 10.23
C SER A 82 10.21 -7.23 9.17
N LEU A 83 9.28 -6.35 9.57
CA LEU A 83 8.49 -5.53 8.65
C LEU A 83 9.32 -4.40 8.02
N GLU A 84 10.35 -3.87 8.70
CA GLU A 84 11.25 -2.85 8.11
C GLU A 84 11.89 -3.33 6.80
N SER A 85 12.24 -4.59 6.69
CA SER A 85 12.79 -5.17 5.45
C SER A 85 11.77 -5.15 4.31
N VAL A 86 10.48 -5.32 4.62
CA VAL A 86 9.39 -5.22 3.65
C VAL A 86 9.19 -3.78 3.21
N ASP A 87 9.33 -2.81 4.12
CA ASP A 87 9.23 -1.39 3.80
C ASP A 87 10.29 -0.94 2.79
N TYR A 88 11.52 -1.43 2.91
CA TYR A 88 12.58 -1.17 1.91
C TYR A 88 12.23 -1.76 0.54
N ALA A 89 11.68 -2.98 0.49
CA ALA A 89 11.25 -3.59 -0.76
C ALA A 89 10.09 -2.81 -1.40
N VAL A 90 9.12 -2.37 -0.60
CA VAL A 90 8.01 -1.53 -1.06
C VAL A 90 8.52 -0.18 -1.57
N ALA A 91 9.45 0.47 -0.85
CA ALA A 91 10.05 1.71 -1.29
C ALA A 91 10.77 1.56 -2.64
N LEU A 92 11.52 0.48 -2.84
CA LEU A 92 12.17 0.16 -4.10
C LEU A 92 11.16 0.01 -5.25
N ILE A 93 10.08 -0.73 -5.02
CA ILE A 93 9.01 -0.92 -6.02
C ILE A 93 8.37 0.43 -6.38
N ILE A 94 8.11 1.28 -5.40
CA ILE A 94 7.55 2.63 -5.63
C ILE A 94 8.51 3.45 -6.50
N VAL A 95 9.81 3.44 -6.22
CA VAL A 95 10.83 4.17 -7.00
C VAL A 95 10.89 3.63 -8.44
N CYS A 96 10.88 2.31 -8.62
CA CYS A 96 10.88 1.69 -9.96
C CYS A 96 9.60 2.04 -10.74
N ALA A 97 8.44 1.98 -10.10
CA ALA A 97 7.16 2.35 -10.71
C ALA A 97 7.14 3.83 -11.09
N ALA A 98 7.67 4.70 -10.22
CA ALA A 98 7.81 6.12 -10.48
C ALA A 98 8.72 6.41 -11.68
N ALA A 99 9.87 5.75 -11.77
CA ALA A 99 10.79 5.88 -12.89
C ALA A 99 10.14 5.43 -14.21
N LEU A 100 9.43 4.30 -14.18
CA LEU A 100 8.69 3.80 -15.35
C LEU A 100 7.61 4.80 -15.78
N ALA A 101 6.80 5.28 -14.85
CA ALA A 101 5.76 6.26 -15.12
C ALA A 101 6.35 7.55 -15.74
N PHE A 102 7.47 8.03 -15.20
CA PHE A 102 8.18 9.20 -15.73
C PHE A 102 8.61 8.97 -17.18
N VAL A 103 9.28 7.85 -17.48
CA VAL A 103 9.75 7.53 -18.84
C VAL A 103 8.58 7.43 -19.83
N VAL A 104 7.51 6.74 -19.45
CA VAL A 104 6.32 6.58 -20.30
C VAL A 104 5.65 7.92 -20.58
N LEU A 105 5.37 8.71 -19.51
CA LEU A 105 4.76 10.03 -19.68
C LEU A 105 5.65 10.99 -20.49
N TYR A 106 6.95 10.97 -20.25
CA TYR A 106 7.89 11.79 -21.01
C TYR A 106 7.91 11.41 -22.50
N ASN A 107 7.94 10.12 -22.82
CA ASN A 107 7.90 9.65 -24.21
C ASN A 107 6.57 9.99 -24.87
N LEU A 108 5.44 9.76 -24.19
CA LEU A 108 4.13 10.10 -24.71
C LEU A 108 4.00 11.60 -24.99
N THR A 109 4.47 12.45 -24.06
CA THR A 109 4.48 13.89 -24.25
C THR A 109 5.36 14.32 -25.42
N ASN A 110 6.53 13.68 -25.59
CA ASN A 110 7.41 13.96 -26.74
C ASN A 110 6.76 13.60 -28.07
N ILE A 111 6.13 12.44 -28.16
CA ILE A 111 5.42 11.99 -29.37
C ILE A 111 4.30 12.97 -29.68
N ASN A 112 3.48 13.31 -28.70
CA ASN A 112 2.37 14.25 -28.87
C ASN A 112 2.82 15.63 -29.37
N ILE A 113 3.94 16.14 -28.84
CA ILE A 113 4.54 17.40 -29.32
C ILE A 113 5.02 17.25 -30.77
N THR A 114 5.70 16.17 -31.10
CA THR A 114 6.30 15.97 -32.45
C THR A 114 5.22 15.78 -33.51
N GLU A 115 4.17 15.03 -33.21
CA GLU A 115 3.04 14.82 -34.12
C GLU A 115 2.26 16.10 -34.42
N ARG A 116 2.15 17.00 -33.43
CA ARG A 116 1.41 18.26 -33.53
C ARG A 116 2.29 19.48 -33.83
N LEU A 117 3.57 19.25 -34.14
CA LEU A 117 4.54 20.33 -34.34
C LEU A 117 4.07 21.35 -35.41
N ARG A 118 3.47 20.88 -36.51
CA ARG A 118 2.92 21.74 -37.55
C ARG A 118 1.73 22.58 -37.08
N GLU A 119 0.82 21.98 -36.33
CA GLU A 119 -0.34 22.69 -35.77
C GLU A 119 0.13 23.77 -34.78
N LEU A 120 1.09 23.43 -33.93
CA LEU A 120 1.68 24.36 -32.98
C LEU A 120 2.44 25.50 -33.66
N ALA A 121 3.18 25.20 -34.70
CA ALA A 121 3.88 26.20 -35.53
C ALA A 121 2.88 27.16 -36.19
N THR A 122 1.77 26.66 -36.74
CA THR A 122 0.71 27.48 -37.36
C THR A 122 0.06 28.40 -36.31
N LEU A 123 -0.25 27.90 -35.13
CA LEU A 123 -0.81 28.70 -34.02
C LEU A 123 0.17 29.81 -33.58
N LYS A 124 1.47 29.52 -33.56
CA LYS A 124 2.50 30.50 -33.22
C LYS A 124 2.61 31.61 -34.26
N VAL A 125 2.52 31.27 -35.57
CA VAL A 125 2.49 32.26 -36.67
C VAL A 125 1.23 33.13 -36.58
N LEU A 126 0.11 32.59 -36.12
CA LEU A 126 -1.12 33.32 -35.85
C LEU A 126 -1.06 34.24 -34.62
N GLY A 127 0.07 34.24 -33.90
CA GLY A 127 0.33 35.18 -32.81
C GLY A 127 0.02 34.63 -31.38
N PHE A 128 -0.20 33.32 -31.23
CA PHE A 128 -0.36 32.72 -29.90
C PHE A 128 0.96 32.70 -29.14
N TYR A 129 0.90 32.97 -27.83
CA TYR A 129 2.06 32.95 -26.95
C TYR A 129 2.46 31.51 -26.57
N ASP A 130 3.75 31.31 -26.29
CA ASP A 130 4.29 30.00 -25.90
C ASP A 130 3.57 29.35 -24.67
N GLY A 131 3.04 30.21 -23.77
CA GLY A 131 2.24 29.74 -22.65
C GLY A 131 0.88 29.16 -23.05
N GLU A 132 0.23 29.73 -24.04
CA GLU A 132 -1.08 29.29 -24.56
C GLU A 132 -0.93 27.96 -25.31
N LEU A 133 0.12 27.84 -26.13
CA LEU A 133 0.47 26.59 -26.80
C LEU A 133 0.76 25.46 -25.79
N SER A 134 1.52 25.78 -24.75
CA SER A 134 1.81 24.82 -23.68
C SER A 134 0.54 24.40 -22.95
N ALA A 135 -0.35 25.33 -22.64
CA ALA A 135 -1.61 25.05 -21.95
C ALA A 135 -2.52 24.10 -22.76
N TYR A 136 -2.49 24.21 -24.09
CA TYR A 136 -3.25 23.32 -24.98
C TYR A 136 -2.79 21.87 -24.86
N ILE A 137 -1.47 21.64 -24.90
CA ILE A 137 -0.88 20.29 -24.75
C ILE A 137 -1.09 19.74 -23.33
N TYR A 138 -0.93 20.59 -22.31
CA TYR A 138 -1.06 20.14 -20.91
C TYR A 138 -2.48 19.76 -20.57
N ARG A 139 -3.48 20.39 -21.13
CA ARG A 139 -4.88 20.05 -20.90
C ARG A 139 -5.17 18.59 -21.28
N GLU A 140 -4.63 18.10 -22.38
CA GLU A 140 -4.77 16.72 -22.81
C GLU A 140 -4.03 15.77 -21.84
N ASN A 141 -2.79 16.08 -21.49
CA ASN A 141 -2.00 15.29 -20.55
C ASN A 141 -2.65 15.22 -19.16
N VAL A 142 -3.26 16.30 -18.69
CA VAL A 142 -3.97 16.33 -17.41
C VAL A 142 -5.19 15.40 -17.44
N ILE A 143 -5.98 15.45 -18.50
CA ILE A 143 -7.15 14.57 -18.68
C ILE A 143 -6.70 13.10 -18.68
N LEU A 144 -5.68 12.76 -19.44
CA LEU A 144 -5.12 11.41 -19.50
C LEU A 144 -4.56 10.97 -18.13
N THR A 145 -3.90 11.86 -17.40
CA THR A 145 -3.39 11.57 -16.07
C THR A 145 -4.52 11.29 -15.09
N VAL A 146 -5.60 12.08 -15.11
CA VAL A 146 -6.75 11.86 -14.23
C VAL A 146 -7.43 10.53 -14.53
N LEU A 147 -7.70 10.24 -15.80
CA LEU A 147 -8.31 8.97 -16.22
C LEU A 147 -7.41 7.78 -15.89
N GLY A 148 -6.11 7.90 -16.15
CA GLY A 148 -5.12 6.88 -15.82
C GLY A 148 -5.01 6.64 -14.31
N THR A 149 -5.07 7.69 -13.49
CA THR A 149 -5.07 7.58 -12.03
C THR A 149 -6.30 6.84 -11.53
N LEU A 150 -7.48 7.18 -12.02
CA LEU A 150 -8.73 6.50 -11.63
C LEU A 150 -8.71 5.02 -12.01
N LEU A 151 -8.32 4.71 -13.24
CA LEU A 151 -8.14 3.33 -13.71
C LEU A 151 -7.08 2.59 -12.88
N GLY A 152 -5.95 3.23 -12.61
CA GLY A 152 -4.86 2.68 -11.80
C GLY A 152 -5.30 2.35 -10.38
N MET A 153 -6.13 3.18 -9.75
CA MET A 153 -6.69 2.90 -8.43
C MET A 153 -7.60 1.67 -8.43
N VAL A 154 -8.44 1.51 -9.45
CA VAL A 154 -9.32 0.34 -9.57
C VAL A 154 -8.50 -0.92 -9.80
N LEU A 155 -7.56 -0.89 -10.74
CA LEU A 155 -6.68 -2.03 -11.03
C LEU A 155 -5.77 -2.36 -9.83
N GLY A 156 -5.26 -1.34 -9.13
CA GLY A 156 -4.46 -1.50 -7.92
C GLY A 156 -5.24 -2.19 -6.80
N LYS A 157 -6.52 -1.84 -6.61
CA LYS A 157 -7.40 -2.54 -5.65
C LYS A 157 -7.60 -4.00 -6.02
N LEU A 158 -7.88 -4.29 -7.29
CA LEU A 158 -8.05 -5.66 -7.76
C LEU A 158 -6.78 -6.50 -7.59
N LEU A 159 -5.64 -5.92 -7.95
CA LEU A 159 -4.33 -6.55 -7.79
C LEU A 159 -4.02 -6.82 -6.31
N HIS A 160 -4.28 -5.85 -5.43
CA HIS A 160 -4.11 -6.02 -4.00
C HIS A 160 -4.95 -7.17 -3.47
N GLN A 161 -6.24 -7.23 -3.81
CA GLN A 161 -7.12 -8.32 -3.38
C GLN A 161 -6.62 -9.68 -3.86
N TRP A 162 -6.23 -9.77 -5.13
CA TRP A 162 -5.68 -11.00 -5.69
C TRP A 162 -4.39 -11.43 -4.99
N LEU A 163 -3.49 -10.47 -4.75
CA LEU A 163 -2.20 -10.72 -4.10
C LEU A 163 -2.40 -11.21 -2.66
N ILE A 164 -3.25 -10.54 -1.88
CA ILE A 164 -3.54 -10.94 -0.50
C ILE A 164 -4.10 -12.37 -0.46
N LEU A 165 -5.07 -12.70 -1.32
CA LEU A 165 -5.63 -14.06 -1.39
C LEU A 165 -4.58 -15.13 -1.78
N THR A 166 -3.54 -14.74 -2.53
CA THR A 166 -2.50 -15.68 -2.99
C THR A 166 -1.39 -15.87 -1.95
N VAL A 167 -1.09 -14.83 -1.17
CA VAL A 167 0.00 -14.82 -0.18
C VAL A 167 -0.49 -15.24 1.21
N GLU A 168 -1.80 -15.16 1.47
CA GLU A 168 -2.39 -15.53 2.75
C GLU A 168 -2.11 -17.01 3.06
N ILE A 169 -1.55 -17.26 4.23
CA ILE A 169 -1.26 -18.60 4.77
C ILE A 169 -2.11 -18.83 6.02
N ASP A 170 -2.41 -20.08 6.33
CA ASP A 170 -3.30 -20.46 7.44
C ASP A 170 -2.88 -19.89 8.81
N LEU A 171 -1.60 -19.53 8.99
CA LEU A 171 -1.07 -18.97 10.24
C LEU A 171 -1.14 -17.44 10.33
N LEU A 172 -1.23 -16.73 9.20
CA LEU A 172 -1.11 -15.27 9.12
C LEU A 172 -2.18 -14.70 8.20
N MET A 173 -3.03 -13.87 8.76
CA MET A 173 -4.02 -13.09 8.02
C MET A 173 -3.44 -11.72 7.68
N PHE A 174 -3.50 -11.34 6.40
CA PHE A 174 -3.12 -10.00 5.97
C PHE A 174 -4.34 -9.09 5.88
N GLY A 175 -4.14 -7.79 6.15
CA GLY A 175 -5.21 -6.79 6.05
C GLY A 175 -5.79 -6.72 4.63
N ARG A 176 -7.06 -7.06 4.47
CA ARG A 176 -7.76 -7.08 3.17
C ARG A 176 -8.28 -5.71 2.74
N THR A 177 -8.18 -4.71 3.61
CA THR A 177 -8.68 -3.36 3.38
C THR A 177 -7.55 -2.39 3.09
N ILE A 178 -7.69 -1.62 2.01
CA ILE A 178 -6.76 -0.53 1.70
C ILE A 178 -7.26 0.74 2.40
N SER A 179 -6.40 1.38 3.17
CA SER A 179 -6.72 2.65 3.83
C SER A 179 -7.06 3.74 2.78
N PRO A 180 -8.10 4.55 2.99
CA PRO A 180 -8.42 5.69 2.12
C PRO A 180 -7.25 6.66 1.92
N THR A 181 -6.40 6.81 2.94
CA THR A 181 -5.18 7.63 2.88
C THR A 181 -4.18 7.13 1.83
N SER A 182 -4.11 5.81 1.59
CA SER A 182 -3.24 5.22 0.56
C SER A 182 -3.64 5.64 -0.85
N TYR A 183 -4.94 5.72 -1.13
CA TYR A 183 -5.45 6.24 -2.41
C TYR A 183 -5.10 7.72 -2.60
N LEU A 184 -5.19 8.52 -1.53
CA LEU A 184 -4.80 9.93 -1.57
C LEU A 184 -3.33 10.10 -1.89
N TRP A 185 -2.44 9.33 -1.24
CA TRP A 185 -1.00 9.35 -1.51
C TRP A 185 -0.67 8.90 -2.92
N ALA A 186 -1.32 7.86 -3.42
CA ALA A 186 -1.13 7.40 -4.80
C ALA A 186 -1.53 8.47 -5.82
N ALA A 187 -2.67 9.14 -5.62
CA ALA A 187 -3.11 10.23 -6.48
C ALA A 187 -2.15 11.42 -6.42
N LEU A 188 -1.71 11.81 -5.23
CA LEU A 188 -0.78 12.92 -5.02
C LEU A 188 0.58 12.65 -5.68
N LEU A 189 1.15 11.46 -5.52
CA LEU A 189 2.39 11.07 -6.17
C LEU A 189 2.25 11.11 -7.70
N THR A 190 1.16 10.57 -8.25
CA THR A 190 0.90 10.59 -9.69
C THR A 190 0.77 12.03 -10.20
N ALA A 191 0.09 12.90 -9.46
CA ALA A 191 -0.02 14.33 -9.81
C ALA A 191 1.35 15.02 -9.80
N VAL A 192 2.19 14.77 -8.81
CA VAL A 192 3.55 15.33 -8.72
C VAL A 192 4.40 14.87 -9.89
N PHE A 193 4.34 13.57 -10.26
CA PHE A 193 5.06 13.07 -11.44
C PHE A 193 4.55 13.70 -12.73
N SER A 194 3.24 13.81 -12.91
CA SER A 194 2.65 14.46 -14.09
C SER A 194 3.08 15.93 -14.20
N LEU A 195 3.06 16.68 -13.10
CA LEU A 195 3.55 18.05 -13.06
C LEU A 195 5.02 18.15 -13.43
N THR A 196 5.85 17.25 -12.90
CA THR A 196 7.28 17.20 -13.19
C THR A 196 7.54 16.97 -14.66
N VAL A 197 6.87 15.98 -15.28
CA VAL A 197 6.99 15.70 -16.71
C VAL A 197 6.54 16.90 -17.54
N ASN A 198 5.41 17.52 -17.20
CA ASN A 198 4.90 18.69 -17.88
C ASN A 198 5.89 19.88 -17.79
N LEU A 199 6.55 20.06 -16.67
CA LEU A 199 7.57 21.10 -16.51
C LEU A 199 8.80 20.86 -17.38
N PHE A 200 9.26 19.60 -17.50
CA PHE A 200 10.34 19.24 -18.42
C PHE A 200 9.91 19.43 -19.90
N ALA A 201 8.70 19.03 -20.24
CA ALA A 201 8.14 19.21 -21.56
C ALA A 201 8.05 20.69 -21.96
N HIS A 202 7.62 21.57 -21.01
CA HIS A 202 7.59 23.02 -21.23
C HIS A 202 8.97 23.59 -21.59
N ARG A 203 10.01 23.20 -20.83
CA ARG A 203 11.38 23.65 -21.11
C ARG A 203 11.87 23.19 -22.46
N LYS A 204 11.48 22.00 -22.92
CA LYS A 204 11.82 21.48 -24.23
C LYS A 204 11.08 22.24 -25.34
N LEU A 205 9.79 22.48 -25.17
CA LEU A 205 8.96 23.22 -26.12
C LEU A 205 9.53 24.63 -26.40
N LYS A 206 9.97 25.31 -25.34
CA LYS A 206 10.55 26.66 -25.42
C LYS A 206 11.88 26.70 -26.21
N LYS A 207 12.61 25.57 -26.27
CA LYS A 207 13.88 25.45 -27.01
C LYS A 207 13.72 25.03 -28.48
N LEU A 208 12.52 24.59 -28.89
CA LEU A 208 12.26 24.22 -30.28
C LEU A 208 12.08 25.48 -31.14
N ASP A 209 12.97 25.67 -32.09
CA ASP A 209 12.83 26.73 -33.10
C ASP A 209 11.78 26.29 -34.11
N MET A 210 10.52 26.72 -33.88
CA MET A 210 9.38 26.30 -34.67
C MET A 210 9.43 26.87 -36.10
N VAL A 211 10.21 27.91 -36.34
CA VAL A 211 10.38 28.52 -37.69
C VAL A 211 11.26 27.62 -38.56
N GLU A 212 12.26 26.95 -38.01
CA GLU A 212 13.11 25.99 -38.69
C GLU A 212 12.35 24.69 -39.01
N SER A 213 11.40 24.29 -38.17
CA SER A 213 10.55 23.10 -38.40
C SER A 213 9.56 23.25 -39.54
N LEU A 214 9.24 24.47 -39.96
CA LEU A 214 8.44 24.76 -41.18
C LEU A 214 9.27 24.72 -42.43
N LYS A 215 10.60 24.94 -42.35
CA LYS A 215 11.52 24.96 -43.50
C LYS A 215 12.04 23.57 -43.91
N THR A 216 11.97 22.57 -43.08
CA THR A 216 12.59 21.24 -43.30
C THR A 216 11.68 20.29 -44.10
N VAL A 217 10.68 20.78 -44.81
CA VAL A 217 9.72 19.97 -45.58
C VAL A 217 9.59 20.53 -47.01
N GLU A 218 10.70 20.86 -47.63
CA GLU A 218 10.87 20.87 -49.09
C GLU A 218 11.81 19.76 -49.53
#